data_2d6ac3d570bffb4150feca6b1fe185c8
#
_entry.id   2d6ac3d570bffb4150feca6b1fe185c8
#
_cell.length_a   1.000
_cell.length_b   1.000
_cell.length_c   1.000
_cell.angle_alpha   90.00
_cell.angle_beta   90.00
_cell.angle_gamma   90.00
#
_symmetry.space_group_name_H-M   'P 1'
#
loop_
_entity.id
_entity.type
_entity.pdbx_description
1 polymer ?
#
loop_
_entity_poly.entity_id
_entity_poly.type
_entity_poly.pdbx_seq_one_letter_code
_entity_poly.pdbx_strand_id
1 'polypeptide(L)'
;MALRRIVLSVLSATLATSALFPVHAAQRSQPPPVTTVAPLPPPATHLEDLLTRPDALVTRDLYRVTDQLAVNFGLVIDAVIATEVVPTSSRLQGLRVEVSASGSSDRTRTSYVDLGELAALSQAVGQMMTVASQWTGREDSRSMEAQFATVGGFVIGFHQDTRNQQGFVAAGPVDPARHTCNVQDFAIIKTAIDDAIALLRNK
;
A
#
# COMPACT_ATOMS: atom_id res chain seq x y z
N MET A 1 -7.51 53.73 -29.41
CA MET A 1 -8.26 54.04 -30.64
C MET A 1 -8.90 52.79 -31.21
N ALA A 2 -10.23 52.94 -31.52
CA ALA A 2 -11.16 52.01 -32.17
C ALA A 2 -11.68 50.80 -31.34
N LEU A 3 -12.74 50.94 -30.74
CA LEU A 3 -14.22 50.92 -30.83
C LEU A 3 -14.81 50.27 -32.08
N ARG A 4 -15.55 49.13 -31.91
CA ARG A 4 -16.74 48.73 -32.71
C ARG A 4 -17.46 47.62 -31.92
N ARG A 5 -18.59 47.97 -31.25
CA ARG A 5 -20.01 48.09 -31.65
C ARG A 5 -20.56 46.75 -32.19
N ILE A 6 -21.32 46.04 -31.35
CA ILE A 6 -22.80 45.90 -31.26
C ILE A 6 -23.46 45.42 -32.56
N VAL A 7 -24.08 44.24 -32.52
CA VAL A 7 -25.40 44.00 -33.13
C VAL A 7 -26.21 43.04 -32.25
N LEU A 8 -27.30 43.58 -31.72
CA LEU A 8 -28.45 42.92 -31.13
C LEU A 8 -29.28 42.32 -32.25
N SER A 9 -29.72 41.10 -32.16
CA SER A 9 -30.85 40.59 -32.91
C SER A 9 -31.77 39.84 -31.98
N VAL A 10 -32.86 40.51 -31.69
CA VAL A 10 -34.07 39.97 -31.07
C VAL A 10 -34.87 39.26 -32.16
N LEU A 11 -35.22 38.02 -31.94
CA LEU A 11 -36.27 37.38 -32.72
C LEU A 11 -37.22 36.66 -31.77
N SER A 12 -38.36 37.27 -31.63
CA SER A 12 -39.54 36.72 -30.95
C SER A 12 -40.27 35.76 -31.88
N ALA A 13 -40.64 34.59 -31.41
CA ALA A 13 -41.67 33.78 -32.05
C ALA A 13 -42.45 32.99 -30.99
N THR A 14 -43.62 33.32 -30.89
CA THR A 14 -44.90 32.92 -30.36
C THR A 14 -45.17 31.44 -30.11
N LEU A 15 -45.75 31.21 -28.92
CA LEU A 15 -46.70 30.21 -28.40
C LEU A 15 -47.24 29.12 -29.35
N ALA A 16 -47.12 27.88 -28.87
CA ALA A 16 -48.15 26.86 -29.02
C ALA A 16 -48.24 26.04 -27.72
N THR A 17 -49.26 26.28 -26.97
CA THR A 17 -49.63 25.54 -25.75
C THR A 17 -50.30 24.23 -26.17
N SER A 18 -49.63 23.11 -26.02
CA SER A 18 -50.24 21.78 -26.06
C SER A 18 -50.14 21.15 -24.68
N ALA A 19 -51.24 21.13 -23.96
CA ALA A 19 -51.37 20.44 -22.71
C ALA A 19 -51.37 18.91 -22.95
N LEU A 20 -50.21 18.29 -22.73
CA LEU A 20 -50.07 16.84 -22.62
C LEU A 20 -50.06 16.49 -21.13
N PHE A 21 -51.15 15.81 -20.68
CA PHE A 21 -51.20 15.21 -19.35
C PHE A 21 -50.10 14.17 -19.18
N PRO A 22 -49.26 14.24 -18.14
CA PRO A 22 -48.30 13.22 -17.87
C PRO A 22 -49.02 11.96 -17.36
N VAL A 23 -49.05 10.92 -18.13
CA VAL A 23 -49.32 9.57 -17.62
C VAL A 23 -48.23 9.23 -16.62
N HIS A 24 -48.55 9.23 -15.35
CA HIS A 24 -47.68 8.71 -14.30
C HIS A 24 -47.58 7.18 -14.50
N ALA A 25 -46.59 6.77 -15.30
CA ALA A 25 -46.15 5.39 -15.26
C ALA A 25 -45.53 5.16 -13.87
N ALA A 26 -46.21 4.31 -13.07
CA ALA A 26 -45.69 3.87 -11.80
C ALA A 26 -44.28 3.25 -12.02
N GLN A 27 -43.25 3.99 -11.71
CA GLN A 27 -41.88 3.48 -11.66
C GLN A 27 -41.87 2.38 -10.59
N ARG A 28 -41.91 1.13 -11.01
CA ARG A 28 -41.57 0.01 -10.15
C ARG A 28 -40.17 0.27 -9.63
N SER A 29 -40.05 0.55 -8.33
CA SER A 29 -38.78 0.66 -7.64
C SER A 29 -38.01 -0.64 -7.88
N GLN A 30 -37.03 -0.61 -8.78
CA GLN A 30 -36.07 -1.68 -8.88
C GLN A 30 -35.35 -1.79 -7.53
N PRO A 31 -35.30 -3.00 -6.93
CA PRO A 31 -34.49 -3.19 -5.73
C PRO A 31 -33.05 -2.75 -6.06
N PRO A 32 -32.35 -2.07 -5.11
CA PRO A 32 -30.98 -1.65 -5.33
C PRO A 32 -30.15 -2.86 -5.78
N PRO A 33 -29.23 -2.68 -6.73
CA PRO A 33 -28.35 -3.76 -7.17
C PRO A 33 -27.62 -4.32 -5.95
N VAL A 34 -27.75 -5.61 -5.74
CA VAL A 34 -26.98 -6.32 -4.70
C VAL A 34 -25.51 -6.17 -5.12
N THR A 35 -24.79 -5.32 -4.41
CA THR A 35 -23.34 -5.17 -4.59
C THR A 35 -22.71 -6.49 -4.17
N THR A 36 -22.43 -7.35 -5.11
CA THR A 36 -21.65 -8.56 -4.86
C THR A 36 -20.25 -8.11 -4.49
N VAL A 37 -19.94 -8.14 -3.20
CA VAL A 37 -18.57 -7.88 -2.72
C VAL A 37 -17.68 -8.93 -3.38
N ALA A 38 -16.70 -8.51 -4.16
CA ALA A 38 -15.73 -9.42 -4.75
C ALA A 38 -15.06 -10.22 -3.62
N PRO A 39 -14.90 -11.55 -3.78
CA PRO A 39 -14.22 -12.35 -2.77
C PRO A 39 -12.82 -11.79 -2.53
N LEU A 40 -12.41 -11.75 -1.27
CA LEU A 40 -11.05 -11.36 -0.90
C LEU A 40 -10.05 -12.27 -1.62
N PRO A 41 -8.94 -11.74 -2.11
CA PRO A 41 -7.87 -12.57 -2.66
C PRO A 41 -7.41 -13.59 -1.61
N PRO A 42 -6.99 -14.79 -2.01
CA PRO A 42 -6.47 -15.77 -1.06
C PRO A 42 -5.24 -15.21 -0.35
N PRO A 43 -4.98 -15.65 0.90
CA PRO A 43 -3.82 -15.22 1.67
C PRO A 43 -2.53 -15.56 0.91
N ALA A 44 -1.59 -14.61 0.88
CA ALA A 44 -0.36 -14.74 0.10
C ALA A 44 0.75 -15.45 0.88
N THR A 45 0.79 -15.29 2.22
CA THR A 45 1.81 -15.87 3.10
C THR A 45 1.22 -16.93 4.01
N HIS A 46 2.07 -17.81 4.56
CA HIS A 46 1.63 -18.79 5.54
C HIS A 46 1.15 -18.12 6.83
N LEU A 47 1.81 -17.02 7.22
CA LEU A 47 1.41 -16.24 8.38
C LEU A 47 0.04 -15.60 8.19
N GLU A 48 -0.23 -15.04 7.02
CA GLU A 48 -1.53 -14.47 6.69
C GLU A 48 -2.62 -15.56 6.63
N ASP A 49 -2.34 -16.70 6.02
CA ASP A 49 -3.25 -17.84 5.99
C ASP A 49 -3.66 -18.28 7.39
N LEU A 50 -2.67 -18.45 8.29
CA LEU A 50 -2.94 -18.83 9.68
C LEU A 50 -3.81 -17.78 10.40
N LEU A 51 -3.48 -16.49 10.24
CA LEU A 51 -4.16 -15.39 10.93
C LEU A 51 -5.59 -15.13 10.43
N THR A 52 -5.92 -15.56 9.22
CA THR A 52 -7.23 -15.37 8.60
C THR A 52 -8.06 -16.65 8.52
N ARG A 53 -7.54 -17.77 8.99
CA ARG A 53 -8.21 -19.06 8.96
C ARG A 53 -9.49 -19.04 9.80
N PRO A 54 -10.69 -19.34 9.23
CA PRO A 54 -11.97 -19.17 9.94
C PRO A 54 -12.02 -20.14 11.08
N ASP A 55 -11.85 -21.28 11.21
CA ASP A 55 -12.14 -22.23 12.29
C ASP A 55 -10.95 -22.47 13.26
N ALA A 56 -9.98 -21.57 13.28
CA ALA A 56 -8.80 -21.67 14.12
C ALA A 56 -8.84 -20.69 15.30
N LEU A 57 -8.48 -21.17 16.48
CA LEU A 57 -8.12 -20.30 17.59
C LEU A 57 -6.63 -20.00 17.51
N VAL A 58 -6.29 -18.75 17.16
CA VAL A 58 -4.91 -18.30 17.00
C VAL A 58 -4.58 -17.23 18.03
N THR A 59 -3.50 -17.44 18.77
CA THR A 59 -2.89 -16.40 19.58
C THR A 59 -1.80 -15.70 18.78
N ARG A 60 -1.61 -14.40 19.04
CA ARG A 60 -0.66 -13.58 18.32
C ARG A 60 0.11 -12.68 19.27
N ASP A 61 1.41 -12.89 19.34
CA ASP A 61 2.33 -12.01 20.04
C ASP A 61 2.94 -11.03 19.05
N LEU A 62 2.88 -9.74 19.36
CA LEU A 62 3.42 -8.66 18.56
C LEU A 62 4.52 -7.95 19.35
N TYR A 63 5.69 -7.85 18.75
CA TYR A 63 6.84 -7.15 19.31
C TYR A 63 7.21 -5.98 18.41
N ARG A 64 6.91 -4.76 18.84
CA ARG A 64 7.32 -3.56 18.14
C ARG A 64 8.85 -3.49 18.07
N VAL A 65 9.38 -3.41 16.84
CA VAL A 65 10.85 -3.39 16.65
C VAL A 65 11.38 -1.97 16.88
N THR A 66 10.71 -0.97 16.32
CA THR A 66 11.09 0.44 16.49
C THR A 66 9.92 1.37 16.23
N ASP A 67 9.82 2.44 17.04
CA ASP A 67 8.84 3.51 16.85
C ASP A 67 9.33 4.61 15.90
N GLN A 68 10.64 4.71 15.63
CA GLN A 68 11.20 5.76 14.78
C GLN A 68 10.71 5.70 13.34
N LEU A 69 10.47 4.50 12.82
CA LEU A 69 9.95 4.30 11.46
C LEU A 69 8.51 4.81 11.32
N ALA A 70 7.70 4.68 12.36
CA ALA A 70 6.30 5.12 12.35
C ALA A 70 6.20 6.65 12.23
N VAL A 71 7.06 7.37 12.94
CA VAL A 71 7.04 8.85 12.97
C VAL A 71 7.59 9.46 11.68
N ASN A 72 8.69 8.91 11.16
CA ASN A 72 9.42 9.51 10.06
C ASN A 72 8.99 9.02 8.68
N PHE A 73 8.50 7.79 8.58
CA PHE A 73 8.28 7.12 7.29
C PHE A 73 6.90 6.48 7.17
N GLY A 74 5.97 6.72 8.10
CA GLY A 74 4.67 6.06 8.08
C GLY A 74 4.76 4.53 8.04
N LEU A 75 5.88 3.95 8.52
CA LEU A 75 6.21 2.55 8.46
C LEU A 75 6.26 1.97 9.88
N VAL A 76 5.49 0.95 10.13
CA VAL A 76 5.50 0.18 11.39
C VAL A 76 5.97 -1.23 11.09
N ILE A 77 6.94 -1.72 11.84
CA ILE A 77 7.43 -3.09 11.77
C ILE A 77 7.26 -3.76 13.12
N ASP A 78 6.45 -4.80 13.16
CA ASP A 78 6.28 -5.67 14.33
C ASP A 78 6.77 -7.08 13.97
N ALA A 79 7.60 -7.66 14.82
CA ALA A 79 7.86 -9.10 14.78
C ALA A 79 6.63 -9.83 15.32
N VAL A 80 6.18 -10.85 14.60
CA VAL A 80 4.95 -11.60 14.88
C VAL A 80 5.26 -13.04 15.15
N ILE A 81 4.66 -13.56 16.23
CA ILE A 81 4.60 -14.98 16.51
C ILE A 81 3.12 -15.36 16.58
N ALA A 82 2.65 -16.13 15.62
CA ALA A 82 1.29 -16.65 15.59
C ALA A 82 1.31 -18.12 15.99
N THR A 83 0.48 -18.49 16.96
CA THR A 83 0.34 -19.85 17.44
C THR A 83 -1.11 -20.29 17.30
N GLU A 84 -1.35 -21.31 16.51
CA GLU A 84 -2.64 -21.97 16.44
C GLU A 84 -2.78 -22.88 17.66
N VAL A 85 -3.84 -22.66 18.44
CA VAL A 85 -4.13 -23.44 19.63
C VAL A 85 -5.05 -24.62 19.31
N VAL A 86 -5.97 -24.40 18.38
CA VAL A 86 -6.97 -25.38 17.90
C VAL A 86 -7.15 -25.15 16.38
N PRO A 87 -7.22 -26.19 15.56
CA PRO A 87 -7.19 -27.64 15.85
C PRO A 87 -5.77 -28.22 15.95
N THR A 88 -4.74 -27.54 15.44
CA THR A 88 -3.36 -28.00 15.43
C THR A 88 -2.48 -27.11 16.29
N SER A 89 -1.36 -27.56 16.78
CA SER A 89 -0.43 -26.71 17.55
C SER A 89 0.66 -26.14 16.64
N SER A 90 0.28 -25.52 15.52
CA SER A 90 1.24 -24.93 14.59
C SER A 90 1.70 -23.55 15.08
N ARG A 91 2.95 -23.23 14.84
CA ARG A 91 3.55 -21.93 15.18
C ARG A 91 4.26 -21.36 13.98
N LEU A 92 3.90 -20.14 13.61
CA LEU A 92 4.52 -19.40 12.51
C LEU A 92 5.11 -18.08 13.03
N GLN A 93 6.16 -17.65 12.39
CA GLN A 93 6.90 -16.43 12.73
C GLN A 93 7.12 -15.58 11.47
N GLY A 94 7.15 -14.27 11.63
CA GLY A 94 7.41 -13.36 10.55
C GLY A 94 7.29 -11.90 10.96
N LEU A 95 7.07 -11.02 10.00
CA LEU A 95 6.81 -9.62 10.24
C LEU A 95 5.38 -9.24 9.85
N ARG A 96 4.82 -8.31 10.61
CA ARG A 96 3.72 -7.46 10.20
C ARG A 96 4.29 -6.11 9.84
N VAL A 97 4.05 -5.68 8.63
CA VAL A 97 4.50 -4.39 8.11
C VAL A 97 3.28 -3.55 7.77
N GLU A 98 3.15 -2.40 8.42
CA GLU A 98 2.10 -1.44 8.13
C GLU A 98 2.72 -0.21 7.47
N VAL A 99 2.13 0.23 6.35
CA VAL A 99 2.54 1.43 5.64
C VAL A 99 1.35 2.38 5.56
N SER A 100 1.57 3.62 6.01
CA SER A 100 0.62 4.72 5.82
C SER A 100 1.03 5.52 4.59
N ALA A 101 0.09 5.77 3.69
CA ALA A 101 0.39 6.50 2.45
C ALA A 101 0.84 7.94 2.75
N SER A 102 1.82 8.44 2.00
CA SER A 102 2.27 9.83 2.10
C SER A 102 1.10 10.79 1.90
N GLY A 103 0.92 11.72 2.84
CA GLY A 103 -0.14 12.74 2.78
C GLY A 103 -1.54 12.27 3.20
N SER A 104 -1.71 11.01 3.64
CA SER A 104 -3.00 10.49 4.12
C SER A 104 -2.80 9.48 5.24
N SER A 105 -3.06 9.88 6.48
CA SER A 105 -3.04 8.98 7.64
C SER A 105 -4.15 7.92 7.59
N ASP A 106 -5.22 8.19 6.85
CA ASP A 106 -6.40 7.33 6.80
C ASP A 106 -6.22 6.13 5.86
N ARG A 107 -5.14 6.15 5.06
CA ARG A 107 -4.84 5.08 4.12
C ARG A 107 -3.62 4.28 4.59
N THR A 108 -3.87 3.39 5.52
CA THR A 108 -2.87 2.42 6.00
C THR A 108 -3.17 1.04 5.42
N ARG A 109 -2.12 0.32 5.04
CA ARG A 109 -2.19 -1.06 4.57
C ARG A 109 -1.18 -1.92 5.32
N THR A 110 -1.54 -3.17 5.48
CA THR A 110 -0.72 -4.17 6.16
C THR A 110 -0.29 -5.25 5.18
N SER A 111 0.95 -5.68 5.29
CA SER A 111 1.51 -6.86 4.65
C SER A 111 2.14 -7.76 5.70
N TYR A 112 2.11 -9.06 5.45
CA TYR A 112 2.83 -10.04 6.26
C TYR A 112 4.01 -10.59 5.46
N VAL A 113 5.13 -10.85 6.15
CA VAL A 113 6.34 -11.41 5.56
C VAL A 113 6.73 -12.62 6.38
N ASP A 114 6.77 -13.79 5.77
CA ASP A 114 7.14 -15.02 6.46
C ASP A 114 8.63 -15.00 6.87
N LEU A 115 8.97 -15.68 7.98
CA LEU A 115 10.33 -15.75 8.50
C LEU A 115 11.35 -16.17 7.42
N GLY A 116 10.96 -17.08 6.53
CA GLY A 116 11.82 -17.55 5.44
C GLY A 116 12.23 -16.49 4.41
N GLU A 117 11.46 -15.40 4.29
CA GLU A 117 11.76 -14.31 3.35
C GLU A 117 12.65 -13.23 3.95
N LEU A 118 12.76 -13.14 5.29
CA LEU A 118 13.38 -11.99 5.96
C LEU A 118 14.86 -11.80 5.62
N ALA A 119 15.60 -12.91 5.47
CA ALA A 119 17.01 -12.83 5.09
C ALA A 119 17.19 -12.25 3.68
N ALA A 120 16.35 -12.65 2.72
CA ALA A 120 16.38 -12.11 1.37
C ALA A 120 15.96 -10.64 1.34
N LEU A 121 14.95 -10.25 2.13
CA LEU A 121 14.52 -8.86 2.28
C LEU A 121 15.65 -7.98 2.83
N SER A 122 16.29 -8.38 3.94
CA SER A 122 17.42 -7.63 4.53
C SER A 122 18.59 -7.50 3.54
N GLN A 123 18.93 -8.58 2.84
CA GLN A 123 19.97 -8.56 1.81
C GLN A 123 19.61 -7.62 0.66
N ALA A 124 18.38 -7.65 0.17
CA ALA A 124 17.91 -6.80 -0.91
C ALA A 124 18.01 -5.31 -0.54
N VAL A 125 17.60 -4.94 0.69
CA VAL A 125 17.75 -3.56 1.17
C VAL A 125 19.22 -3.12 1.17
N GLY A 126 20.13 -3.97 1.65
CA GLY A 126 21.57 -3.69 1.62
C GLY A 126 22.12 -3.52 0.20
N GLN A 127 21.68 -4.34 -0.73
CA GLN A 127 22.06 -4.22 -2.14
C GLN A 127 21.52 -2.94 -2.78
N MET A 128 20.28 -2.55 -2.49
CA MET A 128 19.70 -1.29 -2.96
C MET A 128 20.51 -0.07 -2.50
N MET A 129 20.95 -0.05 -1.24
CA MET A 129 21.83 1.02 -0.72
C MET A 129 23.13 1.10 -1.52
N THR A 130 23.74 -0.04 -1.84
CA THR A 130 24.97 -0.11 -2.64
C THR A 130 24.73 0.39 -4.07
N VAL A 131 23.68 -0.08 -4.72
CA VAL A 131 23.32 0.34 -6.09
C VAL A 131 23.03 1.84 -6.12
N ALA A 132 22.24 2.33 -5.18
CA ALA A 132 21.92 3.75 -5.07
C ALA A 132 23.16 4.63 -4.91
N SER A 133 24.13 4.22 -4.09
CA SER A 133 25.38 4.96 -3.90
C SER A 133 26.27 5.01 -5.15
N GLN A 134 26.22 3.96 -5.97
CA GLN A 134 26.99 3.90 -7.22
C GLN A 134 26.43 4.79 -8.34
N TRP A 135 25.15 5.17 -8.26
CA TRP A 135 24.48 5.97 -9.27
C TRP A 135 24.52 7.47 -9.01
N THR A 136 24.89 7.90 -7.81
CA THR A 136 25.05 9.33 -7.50
C THR A 136 26.10 9.96 -8.41
N GLY A 137 25.70 10.97 -9.17
CA GLY A 137 26.58 11.76 -10.04
C GLY A 137 26.69 11.30 -11.50
N ARG A 138 25.88 10.34 -11.97
CA ARG A 138 25.82 10.04 -13.40
C ARG A 138 25.02 11.09 -14.15
N GLU A 139 25.63 11.65 -15.20
CA GLU A 139 25.05 12.69 -16.04
C GLU A 139 24.16 12.15 -17.18
N ASP A 140 24.04 10.83 -17.33
CA ASP A 140 23.21 10.26 -18.37
C ASP A 140 21.72 10.43 -18.02
N SER A 141 20.94 10.86 -18.98
CA SER A 141 19.50 11.19 -18.85
C SER A 141 18.60 9.96 -18.60
N ARG A 142 19.14 8.88 -18.03
CA ARG A 142 18.39 7.66 -17.73
C ARG A 142 17.75 7.75 -16.36
N SER A 143 16.52 7.31 -16.25
CA SER A 143 15.92 6.98 -14.97
C SER A 143 16.18 5.51 -14.64
N MET A 144 16.34 5.19 -13.36
CA MET A 144 16.46 3.84 -12.86
C MET A 144 15.48 3.64 -11.72
N GLU A 145 14.89 2.47 -11.68
CA GLU A 145 14.10 2.00 -10.55
C GLU A 145 14.63 0.63 -10.11
N ALA A 146 14.78 0.45 -8.80
CA ALA A 146 15.08 -0.84 -8.20
C ALA A 146 14.09 -1.09 -7.08
N GLN A 147 13.52 -2.29 -7.05
CA GLN A 147 12.57 -2.68 -6.02
C GLN A 147 12.71 -4.15 -5.66
N PHE A 148 12.31 -4.48 -4.44
CA PHE A 148 12.14 -5.84 -3.95
C PHE A 148 10.72 -5.97 -3.42
N ALA A 149 10.02 -7.03 -3.82
CA ALA A 149 8.69 -7.35 -3.36
C ALA A 149 8.68 -8.69 -2.64
N THR A 150 8.05 -8.74 -1.47
CA THR A 150 7.78 -9.99 -0.74
C THR A 150 6.50 -10.64 -1.25
N VAL A 151 6.31 -11.91 -0.94
CA VAL A 151 5.09 -12.66 -1.31
C VAL A 151 3.84 -11.99 -0.73
N GLY A 152 3.91 -11.48 0.52
CA GLY A 152 2.80 -10.78 1.18
C GLY A 152 2.54 -9.36 0.72
N GLY A 153 3.20 -8.90 -0.36
CA GLY A 153 2.93 -7.60 -0.97
C GLY A 153 3.57 -6.40 -0.24
N PHE A 154 4.58 -6.63 0.61
CA PHE A 154 5.45 -5.55 1.06
C PHE A 154 6.49 -5.28 -0.03
N VAL A 155 6.62 -4.02 -0.43
CA VAL A 155 7.58 -3.58 -1.45
C VAL A 155 8.46 -2.49 -0.86
N ILE A 156 9.76 -2.59 -1.09
CA ILE A 156 10.73 -1.53 -0.83
C ILE A 156 11.53 -1.27 -2.09
N GLY A 157 11.80 -0.02 -2.41
CA GLY A 157 12.52 0.32 -3.61
C GLY A 157 12.92 1.79 -3.67
N PHE A 158 13.63 2.16 -4.71
CA PHE A 158 13.94 3.54 -5.00
C PHE A 158 13.85 3.81 -6.49
N HIS A 159 13.53 5.06 -6.80
CA HIS A 159 13.59 5.62 -8.14
C HIS A 159 14.66 6.69 -8.16
N GLN A 160 15.43 6.73 -9.23
CA GLN A 160 16.43 7.76 -9.48
C GLN A 160 16.26 8.32 -10.88
N ASP A 161 16.17 9.62 -10.99
CA ASP A 161 16.34 10.36 -12.23
C ASP A 161 17.68 11.14 -12.20
N THR A 162 17.91 11.99 -13.21
CA THR A 162 19.14 12.77 -13.34
C THR A 162 19.42 13.71 -12.16
N ARG A 163 18.43 14.05 -11.35
CA ARG A 163 18.51 15.08 -10.30
C ARG A 163 18.09 14.59 -8.93
N ASN A 164 17.21 13.60 -8.87
CA ASN A 164 16.57 13.18 -7.63
C ASN A 164 16.70 11.69 -7.43
N GLN A 165 16.97 11.31 -6.19
CA GLN A 165 16.91 9.93 -5.74
C GLN A 165 15.87 9.84 -4.63
N GLN A 166 14.84 9.04 -4.83
CA GLN A 166 13.72 8.91 -3.90
C GLN A 166 13.45 7.45 -3.59
N GLY A 167 13.52 7.11 -2.32
CA GLY A 167 13.10 5.81 -1.80
C GLY A 167 11.59 5.74 -1.63
N PHE A 168 11.08 4.51 -1.54
CA PHE A 168 9.70 4.26 -1.19
C PHE A 168 9.53 2.90 -0.49
N VAL A 169 8.48 2.82 0.30
CA VAL A 169 7.93 1.57 0.83
C VAL A 169 6.45 1.50 0.48
N ALA A 170 5.95 0.28 0.28
CA ALA A 170 4.53 0.06 0.04
C ALA A 170 4.07 -1.24 0.71
N ALA A 171 2.82 -1.29 1.12
CA ALA A 171 2.19 -2.48 1.67
C ALA A 171 0.79 -2.66 1.13
N GLY A 172 0.35 -3.91 1.06
CA GLY A 172 -0.96 -4.34 0.59
C GLY A 172 -0.91 -4.96 -0.81
N PRO A 173 -1.51 -6.15 -0.99
CA PRO A 173 -1.52 -6.85 -2.27
C PRO A 173 -2.42 -6.19 -3.31
N VAL A 174 -3.46 -5.48 -2.85
CA VAL A 174 -4.42 -4.76 -3.70
C VAL A 174 -4.47 -3.31 -3.25
N ASP A 175 -4.31 -2.38 -4.19
CA ASP A 175 -4.31 -0.94 -3.92
C ASP A 175 -3.33 -0.56 -2.78
N PRO A 176 -2.02 -0.78 -2.99
CA PRO A 176 -1.02 -0.64 -1.94
C PRO A 176 -0.94 0.81 -1.41
N ALA A 177 -0.79 0.94 -0.10
CA ALA A 177 -0.37 2.20 0.49
C ALA A 177 1.12 2.39 0.22
N ARG A 178 1.50 3.53 -0.36
CA ARG A 178 2.90 3.86 -0.67
C ARG A 178 3.33 5.10 0.12
N HIS A 179 4.47 4.99 0.75
CA HIS A 179 5.13 6.10 1.43
C HIS A 179 6.49 6.37 0.78
N THR A 180 6.81 7.64 0.58
CA THR A 180 8.09 8.08 0.03
C THR A 180 9.05 8.43 1.16
N CYS A 181 10.32 8.05 1.02
CA CYS A 181 11.37 8.27 1.98
C CYS A 181 12.68 8.63 1.26
N ASN A 182 13.74 8.92 2.01
CA ASN A 182 15.07 9.04 1.42
C ASN A 182 15.73 7.67 1.32
N VAL A 183 16.59 7.48 0.33
CA VAL A 183 17.35 6.20 0.20
C VAL A 183 18.28 6.00 1.40
N GLN A 184 18.77 7.07 2.01
CA GLN A 184 19.59 7.01 3.23
C GLN A 184 18.84 6.37 4.41
N ASP A 185 17.52 6.48 4.43
CA ASP A 185 16.67 5.91 5.48
C ASP A 185 16.59 4.38 5.41
N PHE A 186 17.01 3.78 4.28
CA PHE A 186 17.08 2.33 4.13
C PHE A 186 17.99 1.66 5.16
N ALA A 187 19.00 2.37 5.66
CA ALA A 187 19.87 1.87 6.73
C ALA A 187 19.06 1.60 8.02
N ILE A 188 18.14 2.51 8.37
CA ILE A 188 17.28 2.36 9.56
C ILE A 188 16.28 1.21 9.34
N ILE A 189 15.69 1.13 8.15
CA ILE A 189 14.74 0.06 7.78
C ILE A 189 15.45 -1.30 7.84
N LYS A 190 16.67 -1.39 7.29
CA LYS A 190 17.47 -2.61 7.33
C LYS A 190 17.78 -3.03 8.77
N THR A 191 18.21 -2.09 9.60
CA THR A 191 18.48 -2.35 11.01
C THR A 191 17.23 -2.91 11.71
N ALA A 192 16.07 -2.31 11.50
CA ALA A 192 14.82 -2.80 12.08
C ALA A 192 14.48 -4.23 11.61
N ILE A 193 14.70 -4.56 10.34
CA ILE A 193 14.51 -5.92 9.83
C ILE A 193 15.49 -6.90 10.50
N ASP A 194 16.76 -6.53 10.62
CA ASP A 194 17.78 -7.37 11.24
C ASP A 194 17.50 -7.60 12.74
N ASP A 195 17.06 -6.58 13.46
CA ASP A 195 16.65 -6.66 14.87
C ASP A 195 15.44 -7.58 15.04
N ALA A 196 14.48 -7.50 14.13
CA ALA A 196 13.34 -8.42 14.14
C ALA A 196 13.75 -9.86 13.89
N ILE A 197 14.66 -10.12 12.96
CA ILE A 197 15.24 -11.45 12.70
C ILE A 197 15.92 -11.98 13.97
N ALA A 198 16.73 -11.16 14.63
CA ALA A 198 17.43 -11.52 15.86
C ALA A 198 16.43 -11.84 16.99
N LEU A 199 15.37 -11.02 17.13
CA LEU A 199 14.32 -11.25 18.13
C LEU A 199 13.61 -12.59 17.88
N LEU A 200 13.19 -12.84 16.63
CA LEU A 200 12.45 -14.07 16.29
C LEU A 200 13.27 -15.34 16.46
N ARG A 201 14.59 -15.28 16.25
CA ARG A 201 15.49 -16.43 16.48
C ARG A 201 15.64 -16.79 17.96
N ASN A 202 15.42 -15.83 18.85
CA ASN A 202 15.59 -15.99 20.30
C ASN A 202 14.26 -16.35 21.02
N LYS A 203 13.16 -16.43 20.28
CA LYS A 203 11.83 -16.77 20.80
C LYS A 203 11.36 -18.13 20.31
#